data_787134c3365422f3b51ddbcc9c9f562f
#
_entry.id   787134c3365422f3b51ddbcc9c9f562f
#
_cell.length_a   1.000
_cell.length_b   1.000
_cell.length_c   1.000
_cell.angle_alpha   90.00
_cell.angle_beta   90.00
_cell.angle_gamma   90.00
#
_symmetry.space_group_name_H-M   'P 1'
#
loop_
_entity.id
_entity.type
_entity.pdbx_description
1 polymer ?
#
loop_
_entity_poly.entity_id
_entity_poly.type
_entity_poly.pdbx_seq_one_letter_code
_entity_poly.pdbx_strand_id
1 'polypeptide(L)'
;MDGVPHDQPQMTAGHRSAGARRARVLFISADPVGDEMAGLGIRCWELARALSDRASVTVAHGGTRSDDREDVRSVAFRPHAPRALRPLIAASDIVVAQPQWPLVNRWLRRSSARVVIDLYCPETLETLELLTGRPALSRRQRTATTVDRLHHALRTGHNFMCASETQRDLWLGAMLALRLIDPEIYDRDPSLRSVIDLVPFGVPTDPPARTGDNGPLDTIADLGADSEVVLWNGGIWSWLDANTAIRAVATLAERRPSLRLVFMGGAPDHPAAAASTASARRLAEELGLLGTVVHFHERWIPYAQRGAWLTQAACALSAQADHLETRFAYRTRVLDCFWAGLPVVCSSGDDLAERVEREGLGAVAPPGDVDGLATALERVLQRGRDAYAHGLLAAAKRQTWKTVSEPLARWISEPVLPPRGADAPGAL
;
A
#
# COMPACT_ATOMS: atom_id res chain seq x y z
N MET A 1 79.61 -9.66 15.04
CA MET A 1 78.69 -10.76 15.23
C MET A 1 77.28 -10.14 15.08
N ASP A 2 76.97 -9.91 13.99
CA ASP A 2 76.09 -10.43 12.92
C ASP A 2 74.65 -10.57 13.35
N GLY A 3 73.89 -9.49 13.16
CA GLY A 3 72.41 -9.43 13.28
C GLY A 3 71.83 -9.48 11.87
N VAL A 4 71.12 -10.55 11.57
CA VAL A 4 70.39 -10.78 10.33
C VAL A 4 69.10 -9.95 10.33
N PRO A 5 68.75 -9.20 9.29
CA PRO A 5 67.45 -8.54 9.19
C PRO A 5 66.38 -9.51 8.71
N HIS A 6 65.28 -9.63 9.47
CA HIS A 6 64.06 -10.33 9.07
C HIS A 6 63.30 -9.47 8.03
N ASP A 7 63.29 -10.00 6.84
CA ASP A 7 62.47 -9.53 5.72
C ASP A 7 61.02 -9.93 5.99
N GLN A 8 60.14 -8.92 6.19
CA GLN A 8 58.68 -9.13 6.23
C GLN A 8 58.11 -9.02 4.81
N PRO A 9 57.36 -10.00 4.31
CA PRO A 9 56.70 -9.85 3.02
C PRO A 9 55.60 -8.80 3.10
N GLN A 10 55.73 -7.73 2.32
CA GLN A 10 54.68 -6.77 2.03
C GLN A 10 53.46 -7.50 1.44
N MET A 11 52.36 -7.54 2.20
CA MET A 11 51.07 -7.96 1.69
C MET A 11 50.61 -6.90 0.68
N THR A 12 50.69 -7.23 -0.59
CA THR A 12 50.09 -6.46 -1.68
C THR A 12 48.59 -6.37 -1.50
N ALA A 13 48.13 -5.20 -1.15
CA ALA A 13 46.71 -4.81 -1.25
C ALA A 13 46.29 -4.84 -2.72
N GLY A 14 45.17 -5.47 -3.02
CA GLY A 14 44.53 -5.21 -4.28
C GLY A 14 44.02 -6.40 -5.08
N HIS A 15 43.06 -7.14 -4.57
CA HIS A 15 42.02 -7.69 -5.45
C HIS A 15 40.76 -6.87 -5.25
N ARG A 16 40.62 -5.79 -6.03
CA ARG A 16 39.29 -5.22 -6.34
C ARG A 16 38.57 -6.33 -7.08
N SER A 17 37.59 -6.95 -6.43
CA SER A 17 36.72 -7.91 -7.08
C SER A 17 36.09 -7.22 -8.29
N ALA A 18 36.24 -7.84 -9.45
CA ALA A 18 35.56 -7.44 -10.67
C ALA A 18 34.10 -7.26 -10.34
N GLY A 19 33.54 -6.06 -10.61
CA GLY A 19 32.21 -5.62 -10.13
C GLY A 19 31.16 -6.66 -10.47
N ALA A 20 30.59 -7.28 -9.44
CA ALA A 20 29.45 -8.17 -9.60
C ALA A 20 28.33 -7.37 -10.28
N ARG A 21 27.83 -7.87 -11.40
CA ARG A 21 26.75 -7.25 -12.16
C ARG A 21 25.52 -7.08 -11.24
N ARG A 22 25.01 -5.86 -11.10
CA ARG A 22 23.78 -5.60 -10.36
C ARG A 22 22.62 -6.43 -10.94
N ALA A 23 21.81 -7.05 -10.09
CA ALA A 23 20.61 -7.77 -10.50
C ALA A 23 19.63 -6.81 -11.24
N ARG A 24 19.03 -7.29 -12.31
CA ARG A 24 18.00 -6.55 -13.06
C ARG A 24 16.64 -6.91 -12.52
N VAL A 25 15.97 -5.95 -11.88
CA VAL A 25 14.67 -6.13 -11.25
C VAL A 25 13.62 -5.39 -12.06
N LEU A 26 12.58 -6.10 -12.45
CA LEU A 26 11.39 -5.53 -13.11
C LEU A 26 10.22 -5.53 -12.15
N PHE A 27 9.67 -4.37 -11.87
CA PHE A 27 8.37 -4.22 -11.23
C PHE A 27 7.28 -4.08 -12.29
N ILE A 28 6.13 -4.75 -12.10
CA ILE A 28 4.97 -4.64 -13.00
C ILE A 28 3.76 -4.17 -12.18
N SER A 29 3.25 -2.99 -12.50
CA SER A 29 2.03 -2.41 -11.96
C SER A 29 0.97 -2.25 -13.05
N ALA A 30 -0.26 -2.74 -12.82
CA ALA A 30 -1.39 -2.42 -13.71
C ALA A 30 -1.81 -0.95 -13.60
N ASP A 31 -1.58 -0.35 -12.43
CA ASP A 31 -1.88 1.06 -12.16
C ASP A 31 -0.79 1.98 -12.75
N PRO A 32 -1.16 3.22 -13.09
CA PRO A 32 -0.21 4.22 -13.52
C PRO A 32 0.79 4.58 -12.41
N VAL A 33 2.01 4.92 -12.82
CA VAL A 33 3.05 5.52 -11.97
C VAL A 33 3.35 6.92 -12.50
N GLY A 34 3.41 7.91 -11.62
CA GLY A 34 3.60 9.32 -11.98
C GLY A 34 3.11 10.24 -10.88
N ASP A 35 2.68 11.45 -11.23
CA ASP A 35 2.22 12.45 -10.26
C ASP A 35 0.87 12.05 -9.61
N GLU A 36 0.01 11.38 -10.38
CA GLU A 36 -1.32 10.94 -9.95
C GLU A 36 -1.34 9.42 -9.72
N MET A 37 -0.64 8.97 -8.67
CA MET A 37 -0.58 7.55 -8.30
C MET A 37 -1.65 7.18 -7.26
N ALA A 38 -2.27 6.02 -7.43
CA ALA A 38 -3.05 5.34 -6.40
C ALA A 38 -2.19 4.33 -5.62
N GLY A 39 -2.76 3.70 -4.58
CA GLY A 39 -2.02 2.87 -3.64
C GLY A 39 -1.07 1.84 -4.24
N LEU A 40 -1.52 1.08 -5.26
CA LEU A 40 -0.68 0.07 -5.92
C LEU A 40 0.46 0.68 -6.76
N GLY A 41 0.19 1.78 -7.46
CA GLY A 41 1.21 2.54 -8.18
C GLY A 41 2.27 3.12 -7.25
N ILE A 42 1.84 3.73 -6.13
CA ILE A 42 2.74 4.25 -5.08
C ILE A 42 3.61 3.12 -4.52
N ARG A 43 2.99 2.00 -4.14
CA ARG A 43 3.72 0.84 -3.60
C ARG A 43 4.78 0.31 -4.57
N CYS A 44 4.40 0.13 -5.81
CA CYS A 44 5.32 -0.34 -6.86
C CYS A 44 6.51 0.60 -7.04
N TRP A 45 6.24 1.91 -7.14
CA TRP A 45 7.24 2.94 -7.30
C TRP A 45 8.19 3.06 -6.12
N GLU A 46 7.66 3.12 -4.91
CA GLU A 46 8.48 3.34 -3.71
C GLU A 46 9.31 2.09 -3.34
N LEU A 47 8.80 0.87 -3.56
CA LEU A 47 9.62 -0.34 -3.42
C LEU A 47 10.74 -0.36 -4.46
N ALA A 48 10.47 0.04 -5.70
CA ALA A 48 11.47 0.16 -6.76
C ALA A 48 12.58 1.15 -6.37
N ARG A 49 12.21 2.32 -5.86
CA ARG A 49 13.16 3.33 -5.34
C ARG A 49 14.00 2.80 -4.18
N ALA A 50 13.35 2.15 -3.21
CA ALA A 50 14.05 1.61 -2.04
C ALA A 50 15.10 0.55 -2.39
N LEU A 51 15.04 -0.03 -3.59
CA LEU A 51 15.96 -1.06 -4.08
C LEU A 51 16.96 -0.56 -5.15
N SER A 52 16.84 0.69 -5.61
CA SER A 52 17.66 1.22 -6.72
C SER A 52 19.13 1.33 -6.39
N ASP A 53 19.51 1.43 -5.12
CA ASP A 53 20.90 1.38 -4.66
C ASP A 53 21.51 -0.04 -4.75
N ARG A 54 20.69 -1.09 -4.72
CA ARG A 54 21.09 -2.51 -4.69
C ARG A 54 20.96 -3.22 -6.04
N ALA A 55 20.06 -2.73 -6.90
CA ALA A 55 19.73 -3.37 -8.18
C ALA A 55 19.55 -2.36 -9.32
N SER A 56 19.59 -2.84 -10.56
CA SER A 56 19.13 -2.06 -11.73
C SER A 56 17.64 -2.25 -11.88
N VAL A 57 16.85 -1.22 -11.54
CA VAL A 57 15.41 -1.33 -11.41
C VAL A 57 14.68 -0.72 -12.60
N THR A 58 13.69 -1.44 -13.12
CA THR A 58 12.73 -0.98 -14.12
C THR A 58 11.32 -1.14 -13.58
N VAL A 59 10.48 -0.10 -13.71
CA VAL A 59 9.06 -0.15 -13.41
C VAL A 59 8.26 -0.12 -14.71
N ALA A 60 7.55 -1.19 -15.01
CA ALA A 60 6.56 -1.21 -16.08
C ALA A 60 5.17 -0.95 -15.49
N HIS A 61 4.43 0.04 -16.03
CA HIS A 61 3.16 0.49 -15.42
C HIS A 61 2.09 0.81 -16.46
N GLY A 62 0.83 0.77 -16.02
CA GLY A 62 -0.37 0.98 -16.85
C GLY A 62 -0.63 2.43 -17.27
N GLY A 63 0.31 3.35 -17.09
CA GLY A 63 0.20 4.74 -17.51
C GLY A 63 0.39 4.95 -19.01
N THR A 64 0.29 6.19 -19.43
CA THR A 64 0.40 6.60 -20.86
C THR A 64 1.79 7.13 -21.22
N ARG A 65 2.62 7.50 -20.26
CA ARG A 65 3.94 8.12 -20.46
C ARG A 65 4.99 7.35 -19.66
N SER A 66 6.15 7.14 -20.27
CA SER A 66 7.36 6.69 -19.60
C SER A 66 8.14 7.92 -19.15
N ASP A 67 8.57 7.95 -17.90
CA ASP A 67 9.32 9.07 -17.33
C ASP A 67 10.33 8.51 -16.32
N ASP A 68 11.59 8.40 -16.75
CA ASP A 68 12.67 7.93 -15.91
C ASP A 68 12.92 8.95 -14.79
N ARG A 69 12.86 8.49 -13.55
CA ARG A 69 13.04 9.35 -12.38
C ARG A 69 13.99 8.71 -11.40
N GLU A 70 14.86 9.52 -10.85
CA GLU A 70 15.85 9.05 -9.87
C GLU A 70 16.50 7.76 -10.40
N ASP A 71 17.20 7.00 -10.10
CA ASP A 71 17.85 5.80 -10.65
C ASP A 71 16.89 4.65 -11.06
N VAL A 72 15.61 4.95 -11.33
CA VAL A 72 14.58 3.99 -11.73
C VAL A 72 14.10 4.26 -13.15
N ARG A 73 14.28 3.27 -14.03
CA ARG A 73 13.73 3.31 -15.39
C ARG A 73 12.22 3.07 -15.37
N SER A 74 11.46 3.92 -16.05
CA SER A 74 10.00 3.82 -16.16
C SER A 74 9.58 3.46 -17.59
N VAL A 75 8.66 2.49 -17.75
CA VAL A 75 8.15 2.03 -19.04
C VAL A 75 6.63 1.90 -18.98
N ALA A 76 5.93 2.78 -19.69
CA ALA A 76 4.48 2.68 -19.81
C ALA A 76 4.07 1.52 -20.71
N PHE A 77 3.00 0.80 -20.36
CA PHE A 77 2.37 -0.21 -21.21
C PHE A 77 0.84 -0.15 -21.10
N ARG A 78 0.16 -0.73 -22.10
CA ARG A 78 -1.31 -0.83 -22.08
C ARG A 78 -1.73 -2.15 -21.42
N PRO A 79 -2.45 -2.14 -20.27
CA PRO A 79 -2.82 -3.36 -19.55
C PRO A 79 -3.60 -4.39 -20.39
N HIS A 80 -4.46 -3.93 -21.31
CA HIS A 80 -5.20 -4.80 -22.24
C HIS A 80 -4.38 -5.30 -23.44
N ALA A 81 -3.17 -4.75 -23.66
CA ALA A 81 -2.25 -5.14 -24.73
C ALA A 81 -0.80 -5.24 -24.22
N PRO A 82 -0.49 -6.17 -23.28
CA PRO A 82 0.73 -6.15 -22.48
C PRO A 82 1.98 -6.66 -23.22
N ARG A 83 2.01 -6.63 -24.58
CA ARG A 83 3.12 -7.20 -25.38
C ARG A 83 4.47 -6.57 -25.07
N ALA A 84 4.50 -5.30 -24.65
CA ALA A 84 5.71 -4.59 -24.24
C ALA A 84 6.39 -5.23 -23.01
N LEU A 85 5.66 -5.97 -22.17
CA LEU A 85 6.20 -6.65 -21.00
C LEU A 85 7.10 -7.84 -21.36
N ARG A 86 6.83 -8.51 -22.50
CA ARG A 86 7.55 -9.75 -22.85
C ARG A 86 9.07 -9.58 -22.94
N PRO A 87 9.64 -8.61 -23.68
CA PRO A 87 11.08 -8.39 -23.69
C PRO A 87 11.63 -7.93 -22.35
N LEU A 88 10.87 -7.15 -21.56
CA LEU A 88 11.29 -6.72 -20.23
C LEU A 88 11.41 -7.92 -19.27
N ILE A 89 10.40 -8.81 -19.25
CA ILE A 89 10.43 -10.05 -18.45
C ILE A 89 11.63 -10.92 -18.86
N ALA A 90 11.86 -11.12 -20.15
CA ALA A 90 12.96 -11.94 -20.65
C ALA A 90 14.35 -11.35 -20.32
N ALA A 91 14.45 -10.05 -20.16
CA ALA A 91 15.69 -9.36 -19.83
C ALA A 91 15.97 -9.25 -18.32
N SER A 92 15.04 -9.65 -17.46
CA SER A 92 15.12 -9.45 -16.01
C SER A 92 15.64 -10.71 -15.30
N ASP A 93 16.36 -10.52 -14.22
CA ASP A 93 16.79 -11.58 -13.31
C ASP A 93 15.72 -11.86 -12.25
N ILE A 94 14.93 -10.82 -11.89
CA ILE A 94 13.83 -10.88 -10.93
C ILE A 94 12.66 -10.06 -11.46
N VAL A 95 11.44 -10.58 -11.29
CA VAL A 95 10.20 -9.87 -11.60
C VAL A 95 9.32 -9.81 -10.36
N VAL A 96 8.93 -8.61 -9.96
CA VAL A 96 7.98 -8.35 -8.87
C VAL A 96 6.67 -7.91 -9.50
N ALA A 97 5.58 -8.62 -9.24
CA ALA A 97 4.29 -8.32 -9.86
C ALA A 97 3.11 -8.73 -8.96
N GLN A 98 2.02 -7.97 -9.03
CA GLN A 98 0.72 -8.43 -8.51
C GLN A 98 0.18 -9.59 -9.36
N PRO A 99 -0.90 -10.29 -8.93
CA PRO A 99 -1.55 -11.32 -9.75
C PRO A 99 -1.88 -10.82 -11.16
N GLN A 100 -1.31 -11.46 -12.17
CA GLN A 100 -1.37 -11.02 -13.56
C GLN A 100 -2.38 -11.82 -14.39
N TRP A 101 -2.75 -11.28 -15.56
CA TRP A 101 -3.56 -11.96 -16.55
C TRP A 101 -2.86 -13.22 -17.12
N PRO A 102 -3.59 -14.23 -17.59
CA PRO A 102 -3.04 -15.52 -18.03
C PRO A 102 -1.88 -15.41 -19.03
N LEU A 103 -1.93 -14.45 -19.95
CA LEU A 103 -0.87 -14.24 -20.94
C LEU A 103 0.45 -13.82 -20.29
N VAL A 104 0.41 -12.87 -19.34
CA VAL A 104 1.60 -12.41 -18.62
C VAL A 104 2.13 -13.52 -17.73
N ASN A 105 1.26 -14.22 -16.99
CA ASN A 105 1.65 -15.38 -16.18
C ASN A 105 2.34 -16.47 -17.03
N ARG A 106 1.90 -16.69 -18.28
CA ARG A 106 2.57 -17.62 -19.19
C ARG A 106 4.00 -17.18 -19.54
N TRP A 107 4.25 -15.88 -19.71
CA TRP A 107 5.60 -15.36 -19.94
C TRP A 107 6.47 -15.47 -18.70
N LEU A 108 5.92 -15.14 -17.54
CA LEU A 108 6.61 -15.27 -16.23
C LEU A 108 7.08 -16.73 -16.00
N ARG A 109 6.18 -17.70 -16.17
CA ARG A 109 6.52 -19.13 -16.00
C ARG A 109 7.56 -19.66 -17.00
N ARG A 110 7.70 -19.02 -18.15
CA ARG A 110 8.69 -19.40 -19.19
C ARG A 110 9.98 -18.60 -19.12
N SER A 111 10.04 -17.62 -18.27
CA SER A 111 11.27 -16.84 -18.04
C SER A 111 12.19 -17.58 -17.08
N SER A 112 13.48 -17.25 -17.13
CA SER A 112 14.47 -17.66 -16.12
C SER A 112 14.46 -16.74 -14.89
N ALA A 113 13.60 -15.72 -14.86
CA ALA A 113 13.54 -14.78 -13.76
C ALA A 113 12.94 -15.41 -12.50
N ARG A 114 13.47 -15.04 -11.34
CA ARG A 114 12.77 -15.25 -10.07
C ARG A 114 11.51 -14.39 -10.07
N VAL A 115 10.37 -14.97 -9.81
CA VAL A 115 9.07 -14.27 -9.76
C VAL A 115 8.66 -14.09 -8.30
N VAL A 116 8.52 -12.84 -7.87
CA VAL A 116 7.97 -12.45 -6.57
C VAL A 116 6.56 -11.92 -6.79
N ILE A 117 5.56 -12.56 -6.18
CA ILE A 117 4.17 -12.12 -6.29
C ILE A 117 3.81 -11.25 -5.09
N ASP A 118 3.34 -10.05 -5.38
CA ASP A 118 2.82 -9.10 -4.40
C ASP A 118 1.34 -9.39 -4.12
N LEU A 119 1.05 -9.99 -2.99
CA LEU A 119 -0.28 -10.33 -2.50
C LEU A 119 -0.82 -9.30 -1.49
N TYR A 120 -0.38 -8.06 -1.63
CA TYR A 120 -0.72 -6.95 -0.75
C TYR A 120 -2.24 -6.68 -0.64
N CYS A 121 -2.99 -6.79 -1.73
CA CYS A 121 -4.44 -6.63 -1.73
C CYS A 121 -5.16 -7.97 -1.59
N PRO A 122 -6.16 -8.10 -0.70
CA PRO A 122 -7.07 -9.24 -0.66
C PRO A 122 -8.09 -9.16 -1.80
N GLU A 123 -7.61 -9.13 -3.06
CA GLU A 123 -8.35 -8.77 -4.28
C GLU A 123 -9.63 -9.58 -4.48
N THR A 124 -9.66 -10.84 -4.05
CA THR A 124 -10.86 -11.67 -4.13
C THR A 124 -11.98 -11.16 -3.20
N LEU A 125 -11.63 -10.68 -2.00
CA LEU A 125 -12.58 -10.09 -1.05
C LEU A 125 -13.01 -8.70 -1.51
N GLU A 126 -12.07 -7.85 -1.93
CA GLU A 126 -12.37 -6.55 -2.54
C GLU A 126 -13.33 -6.69 -3.74
N THR A 127 -13.12 -7.71 -4.60
CA THR A 127 -14.01 -7.97 -5.73
C THR A 127 -15.43 -8.32 -5.28
N LEU A 128 -15.59 -9.09 -4.21
CA LEU A 128 -16.92 -9.42 -3.67
C LEU A 128 -17.66 -8.17 -3.19
N GLU A 129 -16.96 -7.27 -2.49
CA GLU A 129 -17.52 -6.01 -2.00
C GLU A 129 -17.85 -5.03 -3.15
N LEU A 130 -16.93 -4.84 -4.10
CA LEU A 130 -17.12 -3.99 -5.28
C LEU A 130 -18.33 -4.40 -6.14
N LEU A 131 -18.67 -5.67 -6.12
CA LEU A 131 -19.75 -6.22 -6.92
C LEU A 131 -21.06 -6.35 -6.14
N THR A 132 -21.14 -5.88 -4.91
CA THR A 132 -22.37 -5.86 -4.12
C THR A 132 -23.47 -5.09 -4.86
N GLY A 133 -24.67 -5.66 -4.93
CA GLY A 133 -25.80 -5.09 -5.69
C GLY A 133 -25.79 -5.34 -7.21
N ARG A 134 -24.73 -5.94 -7.78
CA ARG A 134 -24.70 -6.32 -9.20
C ARG A 134 -25.45 -7.64 -9.47
N PRO A 135 -25.91 -7.90 -10.71
CA PRO A 135 -26.56 -9.17 -11.06
C PRO A 135 -25.71 -10.39 -10.70
N ALA A 136 -26.34 -11.44 -10.16
CA ALA A 136 -25.65 -12.63 -9.64
C ALA A 136 -24.70 -13.30 -10.64
N LEU A 137 -25.07 -13.38 -11.92
CA LEU A 137 -24.23 -13.96 -12.96
C LEU A 137 -22.94 -13.15 -13.17
N SER A 138 -23.05 -11.84 -13.26
CA SER A 138 -21.89 -10.93 -13.39
C SER A 138 -20.95 -11.04 -12.18
N ARG A 139 -21.52 -11.13 -10.97
CA ARG A 139 -20.74 -11.33 -9.73
C ARG A 139 -19.96 -12.65 -9.81
N ARG A 140 -20.63 -13.76 -10.11
CA ARG A 140 -19.98 -15.08 -10.22
C ARG A 140 -18.84 -15.09 -11.22
N GLN A 141 -19.07 -14.56 -12.44
CA GLN A 141 -18.06 -14.54 -13.49
C GLN A 141 -16.84 -13.72 -13.11
N ARG A 142 -17.02 -12.50 -12.57
CA ARG A 142 -15.92 -11.64 -12.18
C ARG A 142 -15.14 -12.20 -11.00
N THR A 143 -15.84 -12.72 -9.98
CA THR A 143 -15.19 -13.37 -8.84
C THR A 143 -14.37 -14.59 -9.29
N ALA A 144 -14.93 -15.44 -10.18
CA ALA A 144 -14.19 -16.58 -10.73
C ALA A 144 -12.93 -16.13 -11.47
N THR A 145 -13.01 -15.07 -12.30
CA THR A 145 -11.84 -14.52 -13.00
C THR A 145 -10.75 -14.04 -12.02
N THR A 146 -11.14 -13.38 -10.91
CA THR A 146 -10.18 -12.91 -9.90
C THR A 146 -9.53 -14.10 -9.16
N VAL A 147 -10.33 -15.11 -8.81
CA VAL A 147 -9.83 -16.35 -8.18
C VAL A 147 -8.87 -17.09 -9.10
N ASP A 148 -9.21 -17.26 -10.38
CA ASP A 148 -8.34 -17.93 -11.36
C ASP A 148 -7.00 -17.18 -11.53
N ARG A 149 -7.06 -15.85 -11.57
CA ARG A 149 -5.86 -15.00 -11.64
C ARG A 149 -4.97 -15.20 -10.41
N LEU A 150 -5.55 -15.24 -9.21
CA LEU A 150 -4.84 -15.54 -7.98
C LEU A 150 -4.21 -16.94 -8.01
N HIS A 151 -4.97 -17.97 -8.39
CA HIS A 151 -4.46 -19.34 -8.50
C HIS A 151 -3.28 -19.44 -9.48
N HIS A 152 -3.36 -18.76 -10.64
CA HIS A 152 -2.25 -18.71 -11.58
C HIS A 152 -1.04 -17.99 -11.00
N ALA A 153 -1.22 -16.90 -10.26
CA ALA A 153 -0.14 -16.18 -9.62
C ALA A 153 0.55 -17.02 -8.54
N LEU A 154 -0.23 -17.69 -7.66
CA LEU A 154 0.29 -18.58 -6.63
C LEU A 154 1.13 -19.74 -7.23
N ARG A 155 0.71 -20.30 -8.38
CA ARG A 155 1.48 -21.34 -9.10
C ARG A 155 2.67 -20.81 -9.89
N THR A 156 2.75 -19.50 -10.12
CA THR A 156 3.82 -18.86 -10.91
C THR A 156 4.94 -18.32 -10.01
N GLY A 157 4.59 -17.86 -8.81
CA GLY A 157 5.53 -17.21 -7.89
C GLY A 157 6.54 -18.18 -7.27
N HIS A 158 7.77 -17.72 -7.13
CA HIS A 158 8.81 -18.37 -6.35
C HIS A 158 8.77 -17.90 -4.89
N ASN A 159 8.54 -16.60 -4.69
CA ASN A 159 8.38 -15.96 -3.40
C ASN A 159 7.11 -15.07 -3.42
N PHE A 160 6.59 -14.78 -2.25
CA PHE A 160 5.37 -14.02 -2.08
C PHE A 160 5.56 -12.96 -1.01
N MET A 161 4.94 -11.80 -1.18
CA MET A 161 4.94 -10.76 -0.17
C MET A 161 3.52 -10.28 0.12
N CYS A 162 3.26 -9.97 1.38
CA CYS A 162 1.98 -9.45 1.88
C CYS A 162 2.21 -8.36 2.92
N ALA A 163 1.15 -7.70 3.40
CA ALA A 163 1.31 -6.53 4.25
C ALA A 163 1.26 -6.84 5.76
N SER A 164 0.64 -7.93 6.17
CA SER A 164 0.43 -8.26 7.59
C SER A 164 0.44 -9.76 7.85
N GLU A 165 0.54 -10.15 9.12
CA GLU A 165 0.45 -11.55 9.53
C GLU A 165 -0.95 -12.12 9.21
N THR A 166 -1.99 -11.31 9.40
CA THR A 166 -3.37 -11.70 9.06
C THR A 166 -3.52 -12.03 7.58
N GLN A 167 -2.92 -11.21 6.69
CA GLN A 167 -2.87 -11.52 5.25
C GLN A 167 -2.02 -12.76 4.97
N ARG A 168 -0.89 -12.89 5.67
CA ARG A 168 0.01 -14.04 5.51
C ARG A 168 -0.70 -15.35 5.82
N ASP A 169 -1.48 -15.40 6.89
CA ASP A 169 -2.28 -16.59 7.28
C ASP A 169 -3.32 -16.95 6.20
N LEU A 170 -4.01 -15.93 5.63
CA LEU A 170 -4.93 -16.11 4.52
C LEU A 170 -4.23 -16.78 3.31
N TRP A 171 -3.06 -16.27 2.94
CA TRP A 171 -2.33 -16.77 1.78
C TRP A 171 -1.66 -18.12 2.02
N LEU A 172 -1.17 -18.39 3.22
CA LEU A 172 -0.68 -19.72 3.60
C LEU A 172 -1.79 -20.77 3.51
N GLY A 173 -2.99 -20.45 3.98
CA GLY A 173 -4.16 -21.32 3.83
C GLY A 173 -4.47 -21.64 2.37
N ALA A 174 -4.42 -20.64 1.49
CA ALA A 174 -4.60 -20.83 0.04
C ALA A 174 -3.49 -21.68 -0.59
N MET A 175 -2.22 -21.44 -0.20
CA MET A 175 -1.07 -22.21 -0.70
C MET A 175 -1.13 -23.68 -0.27
N LEU A 176 -1.50 -23.96 0.97
CA LEU A 176 -1.68 -25.32 1.49
C LEU A 176 -2.81 -26.04 0.72
N ALA A 177 -3.95 -25.40 0.53
CA ALA A 177 -5.07 -25.96 -0.23
C ALA A 177 -4.70 -26.27 -1.70
N LEU A 178 -3.80 -25.48 -2.30
CA LEU A 178 -3.29 -25.67 -3.65
C LEU A 178 -2.07 -26.61 -3.73
N ARG A 179 -1.65 -27.20 -2.60
CA ARG A 179 -0.47 -28.09 -2.48
C ARG A 179 0.83 -27.43 -2.97
N LEU A 180 1.02 -26.16 -2.67
CA LEU A 180 2.22 -25.39 -3.03
C LEU A 180 3.30 -25.41 -1.94
N ILE A 181 2.98 -25.98 -0.78
CA ILE A 181 3.91 -26.21 0.32
C ILE A 181 4.05 -27.72 0.46
N ASP A 182 5.25 -28.22 0.20
CA ASP A 182 5.64 -29.62 0.33
C ASP A 182 6.46 -29.83 1.63
N PRO A 183 6.70 -31.10 2.05
CA PRO A 183 7.51 -31.39 3.23
C PRO A 183 8.92 -30.81 3.14
N GLU A 184 9.56 -30.83 1.97
CA GLU A 184 10.94 -30.35 1.76
C GLU A 184 11.03 -28.83 1.96
N ILE A 185 10.02 -28.07 1.56
CA ILE A 185 9.91 -26.63 1.82
C ILE A 185 9.74 -26.39 3.32
N TYR A 186 8.85 -27.14 3.96
CA TYR A 186 8.55 -27.00 5.39
C TYR A 186 9.75 -27.42 6.27
N ASP A 187 10.42 -28.52 5.97
CA ASP A 187 11.58 -29.00 6.72
C ASP A 187 12.76 -28.02 6.63
N ARG A 188 12.89 -27.32 5.50
CA ARG A 188 13.92 -26.30 5.30
C ARG A 188 13.63 -25.01 6.08
N ASP A 189 12.39 -24.60 6.14
CA ASP A 189 11.94 -23.40 6.84
C ASP A 189 10.52 -23.58 7.40
N PRO A 190 10.38 -24.10 8.62
CA PRO A 190 9.07 -24.27 9.25
C PRO A 190 8.30 -22.96 9.44
N SER A 191 8.99 -21.82 9.44
CA SER A 191 8.33 -20.51 9.50
C SER A 191 7.71 -20.09 8.18
N LEU A 192 8.11 -20.72 7.06
CA LEU A 192 7.75 -20.37 5.69
C LEU A 192 8.02 -18.91 5.29
N ARG A 193 8.92 -18.22 6.04
CA ARG A 193 9.33 -16.83 5.72
C ARG A 193 10.15 -16.75 4.43
N SER A 194 10.84 -17.81 4.07
CA SER A 194 11.51 -17.93 2.77
C SER A 194 10.54 -18.02 1.59
N VAL A 195 9.28 -18.40 1.84
CA VAL A 195 8.21 -18.54 0.84
C VAL A 195 7.37 -17.28 0.75
N ILE A 196 6.82 -16.84 1.89
CA ILE A 196 5.97 -15.65 2.01
C ILE A 196 6.38 -14.85 3.23
N ASP A 197 6.74 -13.59 3.01
CA ASP A 197 7.15 -12.71 4.10
C ASP A 197 6.44 -11.35 4.03
N LEU A 198 6.57 -10.58 5.13
CA LEU A 198 5.93 -9.28 5.25
C LEU A 198 6.75 -8.21 4.55
N VAL A 199 6.16 -7.63 3.54
CA VAL A 199 6.60 -6.40 2.89
C VAL A 199 5.41 -5.43 2.91
N PRO A 200 5.11 -4.81 4.07
CA PRO A 200 3.98 -3.91 4.18
C PRO A 200 4.17 -2.64 3.33
N PHE A 201 3.18 -1.79 3.33
CA PHE A 201 3.31 -0.45 2.76
C PHE A 201 4.22 0.39 3.67
N GLY A 202 5.10 1.16 3.07
CA GLY A 202 6.04 2.00 3.78
C GLY A 202 5.65 3.48 3.76
N VAL A 203 6.44 4.28 4.46
CA VAL A 203 6.36 5.74 4.42
C VAL A 203 7.74 6.34 4.08
N PRO A 204 7.81 7.59 3.61
CA PRO A 204 9.08 8.28 3.42
C PRO A 204 9.88 8.37 4.73
N THR A 205 11.21 8.41 4.62
CA THR A 205 12.10 8.49 5.78
C THR A 205 11.95 9.84 6.51
N ASP A 206 11.89 10.91 5.75
CA ASP A 206 11.77 12.25 6.31
C ASP A 206 10.29 12.62 6.46
N PRO A 207 9.91 13.26 7.59
CA PRO A 207 8.55 13.76 7.76
C PRO A 207 8.24 14.84 6.72
N PRO A 208 6.95 15.08 6.39
CA PRO A 208 6.59 16.10 5.43
C PRO A 208 6.95 17.48 5.97
N ALA A 209 7.40 18.37 5.06
CA ALA A 209 7.63 19.76 5.42
C ALA A 209 6.29 20.39 5.88
N ARG A 210 6.34 21.14 6.97
CA ARG A 210 5.18 21.90 7.46
C ARG A 210 4.92 23.18 6.66
N THR A 211 5.88 23.58 5.85
CA THR A 211 5.82 24.78 5.02
C THR A 211 5.50 24.39 3.58
N GLY A 212 4.34 24.73 3.12
CA GLY A 212 3.94 24.55 1.73
C GLY A 212 2.51 25.04 1.55
N ASP A 213 2.35 25.99 0.68
CA ASP A 213 1.08 26.38 0.09
C ASP A 213 0.46 25.14 -0.56
N ASN A 214 -0.85 25.02 -0.60
CA ASN A 214 -1.66 23.95 -1.18
C ASN A 214 -2.18 22.86 -0.22
N GLY A 215 -2.25 23.11 1.08
CA GLY A 215 -3.04 22.32 2.02
C GLY A 215 -4.53 22.70 2.00
N PRO A 216 -5.37 22.07 2.85
CA PRO A 216 -6.80 22.38 2.89
C PRO A 216 -7.11 23.85 3.24
N LEU A 217 -6.31 24.47 4.13
CA LEU A 217 -6.52 25.88 4.51
C LEU A 217 -6.18 26.87 3.40
N ASP A 218 -5.37 26.45 2.41
CA ASP A 218 -4.97 27.31 1.28
C ASP A 218 -5.86 27.09 0.05
N THR A 219 -6.48 25.91 -0.06
CA THR A 219 -7.18 25.50 -1.28
C THR A 219 -8.70 25.54 -1.17
N ILE A 220 -9.25 25.50 0.04
CA ILE A 220 -10.70 25.52 0.28
C ILE A 220 -11.04 26.89 0.84
N ALA A 221 -11.68 27.71 0.02
CA ALA A 221 -11.94 29.14 0.31
C ALA A 221 -12.73 29.40 1.60
N ASP A 222 -13.58 28.45 2.00
CA ASP A 222 -14.42 28.55 3.19
C ASP A 222 -13.71 28.12 4.49
N LEU A 223 -12.43 27.76 4.42
CA LEU A 223 -11.62 27.41 5.59
C LEU A 223 -10.74 28.59 6.00
N GLY A 224 -10.84 28.99 7.27
CA GLY A 224 -9.95 29.99 7.87
C GLY A 224 -8.86 29.38 8.74
N ALA A 225 -7.92 30.21 9.19
CA ALA A 225 -6.83 29.80 10.06
C ALA A 225 -7.31 29.14 11.38
N ASP A 226 -8.50 29.48 11.83
CA ASP A 226 -9.11 28.92 13.05
C ASP A 226 -9.88 27.61 12.80
N SER A 227 -9.92 27.12 11.55
CA SER A 227 -10.61 25.88 11.21
C SER A 227 -9.90 24.68 11.82
N GLU A 228 -10.63 23.88 12.58
CA GLU A 228 -10.19 22.60 13.13
C GLU A 228 -10.43 21.49 12.11
N VAL A 229 -9.45 21.23 11.25
CA VAL A 229 -9.59 20.32 10.10
C VAL A 229 -9.46 18.87 10.54
N VAL A 230 -10.54 18.10 10.36
CA VAL A 230 -10.55 16.64 10.39
C VAL A 230 -10.44 16.14 8.95
N LEU A 231 -9.36 15.42 8.64
CA LEU A 231 -9.03 15.05 7.27
C LEU A 231 -9.42 13.60 6.96
N TRP A 232 -10.23 13.41 5.93
CA TRP A 232 -10.38 12.13 5.27
C TRP A 232 -9.35 12.04 4.12
N ASN A 233 -8.20 11.45 4.43
CA ASN A 233 -7.06 11.43 3.50
C ASN A 233 -7.15 10.29 2.47
N GLY A 234 -7.70 10.58 1.31
CA GLY A 234 -7.81 9.67 0.17
C GLY A 234 -9.23 9.45 -0.33
N GLY A 235 -9.40 8.58 -1.31
CA GLY A 235 -10.68 8.32 -1.96
C GLY A 235 -11.75 7.71 -1.05
N ILE A 236 -13.00 7.84 -1.47
CA ILE A 236 -14.17 7.24 -0.81
C ILE A 236 -14.56 5.99 -1.58
N TRP A 237 -14.07 4.84 -1.13
CA TRP A 237 -14.34 3.54 -1.74
C TRP A 237 -15.58 2.88 -1.10
N SER A 238 -16.18 1.89 -1.78
CA SER A 238 -17.41 1.22 -1.33
C SER A 238 -17.26 0.42 -0.02
N TRP A 239 -16.04 0.03 0.34
CA TRP A 239 -15.71 -0.63 1.61
C TRP A 239 -15.42 0.34 2.76
N LEU A 240 -15.47 1.65 2.50
CA LEU A 240 -15.31 2.70 3.50
C LEU A 240 -16.67 3.31 3.85
N ASP A 241 -16.81 3.79 5.08
CA ASP A 241 -18.06 4.33 5.60
C ASP A 241 -17.95 5.84 5.88
N ALA A 242 -17.94 6.63 4.80
CA ALA A 242 -17.94 8.08 4.88
C ALA A 242 -19.24 8.62 5.53
N ASN A 243 -20.35 7.88 5.43
CA ASN A 243 -21.63 8.31 5.99
C ASN A 243 -21.60 8.30 7.53
N THR A 244 -21.02 7.27 8.15
CA THR A 244 -20.81 7.24 9.60
C THR A 244 -19.87 8.37 10.05
N ALA A 245 -18.82 8.66 9.28
CA ALA A 245 -17.91 9.78 9.56
C ALA A 245 -18.64 11.14 9.53
N ILE A 246 -19.49 11.40 8.52
CA ILE A 246 -20.28 12.63 8.40
C ILE A 246 -21.26 12.77 9.56
N ARG A 247 -21.97 11.70 9.95
CA ARG A 247 -22.88 11.70 11.09
C ARG A 247 -22.17 11.96 12.42
N ALA A 248 -21.00 11.34 12.63
CA ALA A 248 -20.20 11.56 13.82
C ALA A 248 -19.73 13.03 13.93
N VAL A 249 -19.31 13.64 12.82
CA VAL A 249 -18.94 15.06 12.78
C VAL A 249 -20.18 15.95 13.00
N ALA A 250 -21.32 15.60 12.44
CA ALA A 250 -22.60 16.33 12.67
C ALA A 250 -22.94 16.44 14.17
N THR A 251 -22.73 15.35 14.92
CA THR A 251 -22.97 15.33 16.38
C THR A 251 -22.10 16.34 17.15
N LEU A 252 -20.91 16.64 16.63
CA LEU A 252 -19.94 17.54 17.27
C LEU A 252 -20.04 18.99 16.78
N ALA A 253 -20.56 19.22 15.58
CA ALA A 253 -20.53 20.51 14.90
C ALA A 253 -21.19 21.64 15.71
N GLU A 254 -22.29 21.38 16.41
CA GLU A 254 -22.96 22.39 17.25
C GLU A 254 -22.11 22.85 18.43
N ARG A 255 -21.31 21.94 18.99
CA ARG A 255 -20.45 22.21 20.17
C ARG A 255 -19.04 22.68 19.78
N ARG A 256 -18.65 22.50 18.53
CA ARG A 256 -17.33 22.87 17.95
C ARG A 256 -17.52 23.62 16.64
N PRO A 257 -17.84 24.90 16.68
CA PRO A 257 -18.16 25.68 15.46
C PRO A 257 -16.97 25.79 14.47
N SER A 258 -15.73 25.60 14.92
CA SER A 258 -14.52 25.57 14.08
C SER A 258 -14.27 24.23 13.39
N LEU A 259 -15.01 23.16 13.74
CA LEU A 259 -14.80 21.82 13.20
C LEU A 259 -15.14 21.75 11.72
N ARG A 260 -14.24 21.18 10.93
CA ARG A 260 -14.42 20.96 9.48
C ARG A 260 -13.96 19.55 9.10
N LEU A 261 -14.88 18.78 8.50
CA LEU A 261 -14.53 17.50 7.86
C LEU A 261 -14.18 17.77 6.40
N VAL A 262 -12.96 17.46 6.02
CA VAL A 262 -12.45 17.68 4.67
C VAL A 262 -12.11 16.35 4.00
N PHE A 263 -12.80 16.05 2.90
CA PHE A 263 -12.45 14.92 2.03
C PHE A 263 -11.40 15.38 1.02
N MET A 264 -10.22 14.77 1.07
CA MET A 264 -9.01 15.16 0.32
C MET A 264 -9.07 14.87 -1.19
N GLY A 265 -10.24 14.61 -1.74
CA GLY A 265 -10.43 14.29 -3.14
C GLY A 265 -10.71 12.81 -3.39
N GLY A 266 -11.23 12.52 -4.54
CA GLY A 266 -11.68 11.20 -4.96
C GLY A 266 -10.94 10.70 -6.19
N ALA A 267 -11.20 9.46 -6.59
CA ALA A 267 -10.87 8.91 -7.89
C ALA A 267 -12.10 9.08 -8.82
N PRO A 268 -12.28 10.25 -9.47
CA PRO A 268 -13.51 10.57 -10.20
C PRO A 268 -13.80 9.60 -11.33
N ASP A 269 -12.75 9.02 -11.90
CA ASP A 269 -12.87 8.10 -13.05
C ASP A 269 -13.21 6.65 -12.65
N HIS A 270 -13.29 6.36 -11.33
CA HIS A 270 -13.67 5.02 -10.85
C HIS A 270 -15.15 4.97 -10.45
N PRO A 271 -16.02 4.21 -11.16
CA PRO A 271 -17.47 4.24 -10.92
C PRO A 271 -17.91 3.93 -9.48
N ALA A 272 -17.20 3.02 -8.78
CA ALA A 272 -17.52 2.68 -7.38
C ALA A 272 -17.18 3.84 -6.42
N ALA A 273 -16.04 4.50 -6.60
CA ALA A 273 -15.66 5.66 -5.81
C ALA A 273 -16.60 6.85 -6.08
N ALA A 274 -17.01 7.06 -7.33
CA ALA A 274 -17.96 8.11 -7.70
C ALA A 274 -19.33 7.90 -7.00
N ALA A 275 -19.87 6.68 -6.97
CA ALA A 275 -21.12 6.37 -6.30
C ALA A 275 -21.06 6.61 -4.79
N SER A 276 -19.97 6.18 -4.13
CA SER A 276 -19.77 6.40 -2.69
C SER A 276 -19.59 7.89 -2.36
N THR A 277 -18.86 8.63 -3.19
CA THR A 277 -18.71 10.08 -3.06
C THR A 277 -20.07 10.80 -3.21
N ALA A 278 -20.87 10.41 -4.20
CA ALA A 278 -22.20 10.98 -4.41
C ALA A 278 -23.13 10.69 -3.23
N SER A 279 -23.06 9.51 -2.59
CA SER A 279 -23.81 9.17 -1.38
C SER A 279 -23.40 10.05 -0.20
N ALA A 280 -22.10 10.21 0.02
CA ALA A 280 -21.57 11.05 1.09
C ALA A 280 -21.97 12.54 0.93
N ARG A 281 -21.94 13.08 -0.30
CA ARG A 281 -22.38 14.43 -0.59
C ARG A 281 -23.86 14.64 -0.30
N ARG A 282 -24.71 13.73 -0.78
CA ARG A 282 -26.17 13.81 -0.49
C ARG A 282 -26.44 13.84 1.00
N LEU A 283 -25.80 12.97 1.77
CA LEU A 283 -25.96 12.96 3.22
C LEU A 283 -25.53 14.28 3.85
N ALA A 284 -24.40 14.85 3.44
CA ALA A 284 -23.94 16.14 3.94
C ALA A 284 -24.91 17.28 3.58
N GLU A 285 -25.54 17.24 2.39
CA GLU A 285 -26.56 18.18 1.95
C GLU A 285 -27.87 18.02 2.77
N GLU A 286 -28.37 16.78 2.92
CA GLU A 286 -29.55 16.46 3.72
C GLU A 286 -29.42 16.92 5.18
N LEU A 287 -28.22 16.90 5.73
CA LEU A 287 -27.94 17.39 7.09
C LEU A 287 -27.63 18.89 7.16
N GLY A 288 -27.62 19.61 6.02
CA GLY A 288 -27.31 21.04 5.98
C GLY A 288 -25.84 21.39 6.28
N LEU A 289 -24.92 20.40 6.12
CA LEU A 289 -23.51 20.54 6.49
C LEU A 289 -22.60 20.79 5.28
N LEU A 290 -23.07 20.56 4.06
CA LEU A 290 -22.26 20.70 2.85
C LEU A 290 -21.85 22.16 2.65
N GLY A 291 -20.55 22.39 2.48
CA GLY A 291 -19.96 23.74 2.30
C GLY A 291 -19.82 24.56 3.59
N THR A 292 -20.30 24.05 4.74
CA THR A 292 -20.16 24.73 6.04
C THR A 292 -19.29 23.93 7.01
N VAL A 293 -19.62 22.68 7.26
CA VAL A 293 -18.87 21.76 8.12
C VAL A 293 -18.17 20.67 7.31
N VAL A 294 -18.78 20.22 6.20
CA VAL A 294 -18.28 19.12 5.37
C VAL A 294 -17.89 19.67 4.00
N HIS A 295 -16.65 19.48 3.65
CA HIS A 295 -16.04 19.97 2.40
C HIS A 295 -15.46 18.80 1.60
N PHE A 296 -15.64 18.84 0.28
CA PHE A 296 -15.08 17.86 -0.65
C PHE A 296 -14.15 18.58 -1.61
N HIS A 297 -12.88 18.21 -1.64
CA HIS A 297 -11.97 18.67 -2.66
C HIS A 297 -12.22 17.92 -3.96
N GLU A 298 -12.35 18.65 -5.09
CA GLU A 298 -12.81 18.06 -6.36
C GLU A 298 -11.70 17.38 -7.15
N ARG A 299 -10.46 17.81 -6.96
CA ARG A 299 -9.33 17.34 -7.76
C ARG A 299 -8.52 16.30 -7.01
N TRP A 300 -7.87 15.43 -7.77
CA TRP A 300 -6.85 14.53 -7.22
C TRP A 300 -5.69 15.34 -6.67
N ILE A 301 -5.23 15.00 -5.46
CA ILE A 301 -4.03 15.61 -4.88
C ILE A 301 -2.81 14.81 -5.34
N PRO A 302 -1.84 15.45 -6.03
CA PRO A 302 -0.60 14.79 -6.40
C PRO A 302 0.11 14.17 -5.20
N TYR A 303 0.70 13.00 -5.41
CA TYR A 303 1.34 12.23 -4.33
C TYR A 303 2.35 13.07 -3.53
N ALA A 304 3.12 13.91 -4.20
CA ALA A 304 4.11 14.80 -3.56
C ALA A 304 3.48 15.88 -2.67
N GLN A 305 2.24 16.29 -2.94
CA GLN A 305 1.56 17.37 -2.21
C GLN A 305 0.75 16.88 -1.00
N ARG A 306 0.57 15.57 -0.82
CA ARG A 306 -0.25 15.03 0.28
C ARG A 306 0.24 15.43 1.67
N GLY A 307 1.55 15.70 1.80
CA GLY A 307 2.16 16.16 3.05
C GLY A 307 1.58 17.47 3.57
N ALA A 308 1.34 18.45 2.69
CA ALA A 308 0.75 19.74 3.07
C ALA A 308 -0.66 19.57 3.65
N TRP A 309 -1.48 18.68 3.07
CA TRP A 309 -2.81 18.37 3.58
C TRP A 309 -2.78 17.74 4.96
N LEU A 310 -1.89 16.77 5.18
CA LEU A 310 -1.74 16.09 6.46
C LEU A 310 -1.16 17.00 7.54
N THR A 311 -0.27 17.93 7.20
CA THR A 311 0.35 18.82 8.18
C THR A 311 -0.56 19.94 8.66
N GLN A 312 -1.54 20.35 7.87
CA GLN A 312 -2.53 21.36 8.25
C GLN A 312 -3.76 20.79 8.98
N ALA A 313 -3.90 19.47 9.07
CA ALA A 313 -5.02 18.83 9.77
C ALA A 313 -4.77 18.69 11.27
N ALA A 314 -5.83 18.76 12.09
CA ALA A 314 -5.82 18.49 13.52
C ALA A 314 -5.80 16.99 13.81
N CYS A 315 -6.58 16.20 13.06
CA CYS A 315 -6.56 14.73 13.08
C CYS A 315 -7.06 14.17 11.73
N ALA A 316 -6.82 12.88 11.50
CA ALA A 316 -7.41 12.13 10.39
C ALA A 316 -8.60 11.29 10.87
N LEU A 317 -9.57 11.07 9.98
CA LEU A 317 -10.73 10.23 10.20
C LEU A 317 -10.84 9.18 9.08
N SER A 318 -10.92 7.89 9.46
CA SER A 318 -11.05 6.78 8.53
C SER A 318 -12.04 5.75 9.06
N ALA A 319 -13.29 5.83 8.66
CA ALA A 319 -14.32 4.86 9.00
C ALA A 319 -14.49 3.81 7.89
N GLN A 320 -14.81 2.59 8.28
CA GLN A 320 -15.02 1.44 7.38
C GLN A 320 -16.23 0.64 7.83
N ALA A 321 -16.83 -0.08 6.86
CA ALA A 321 -17.95 -0.96 7.15
C ALA A 321 -17.46 -2.28 7.80
N ASP A 322 -18.38 -2.95 8.50
CA ASP A 322 -18.10 -4.28 9.08
C ASP A 322 -18.30 -5.36 8.00
N HIS A 323 -17.21 -5.78 7.39
CA HIS A 323 -17.19 -6.88 6.43
C HIS A 323 -15.85 -7.62 6.43
N LEU A 324 -15.84 -8.82 5.85
CA LEU A 324 -14.68 -9.70 5.91
C LEU A 324 -13.42 -9.10 5.27
N GLU A 325 -13.57 -8.28 4.22
CA GLU A 325 -12.42 -7.61 3.57
C GLU A 325 -11.66 -6.74 4.57
N THR A 326 -12.36 -6.04 5.47
CA THR A 326 -11.77 -5.18 6.50
C THR A 326 -10.70 -5.91 7.31
N ARG A 327 -10.97 -7.15 7.71
CA ARG A 327 -10.02 -7.96 8.50
C ARG A 327 -8.68 -8.19 7.78
N PHE A 328 -8.70 -8.26 6.45
CA PHE A 328 -7.51 -8.55 5.63
C PHE A 328 -6.99 -7.32 4.89
N ALA A 329 -7.62 -6.18 5.06
CA ALA A 329 -7.17 -4.93 4.47
C ALA A 329 -5.95 -4.35 5.21
N TYR A 330 -5.13 -3.60 4.47
CA TYR A 330 -4.04 -2.83 5.04
C TYR A 330 -4.22 -1.35 4.65
N ARG A 331 -4.82 -0.55 5.52
CA ARG A 331 -5.30 0.82 5.23
C ARG A 331 -4.15 1.83 5.18
N THR A 332 -3.47 1.94 4.05
CA THR A 332 -2.28 2.78 3.85
C THR A 332 -2.45 4.23 4.25
N ARG A 333 -3.67 4.78 4.15
CA ARG A 333 -3.98 6.14 4.60
C ARG A 333 -3.63 6.39 6.07
N VAL A 334 -3.72 5.36 6.92
CA VAL A 334 -3.33 5.42 8.34
C VAL A 334 -1.82 5.61 8.48
N LEU A 335 -1.02 5.00 7.60
CA LEU A 335 0.44 5.14 7.61
C LEU A 335 0.91 6.54 7.22
N ASP A 336 0.24 7.17 6.26
CA ASP A 336 0.52 8.57 5.90
C ASP A 336 0.30 9.51 7.11
N CYS A 337 -0.68 9.19 7.97
CA CYS A 337 -0.88 9.93 9.22
C CYS A 337 0.27 9.73 10.20
N PHE A 338 0.81 8.51 10.34
CA PHE A 338 1.99 8.27 11.16
C PHE A 338 3.19 9.10 10.66
N TRP A 339 3.42 9.08 9.36
CA TRP A 339 4.46 9.87 8.70
C TRP A 339 4.36 11.37 8.98
N ALA A 340 3.13 11.90 8.96
CA ALA A 340 2.88 13.31 9.20
C ALA A 340 2.77 13.70 10.68
N GLY A 341 2.87 12.76 11.62
CA GLY A 341 2.60 13.00 13.04
C GLY A 341 1.16 13.46 13.30
N LEU A 342 0.21 12.92 12.52
CA LEU A 342 -1.22 13.25 12.56
C LEU A 342 -2.00 12.14 13.29
N PRO A 343 -2.66 12.40 14.44
CA PRO A 343 -3.43 11.39 15.14
C PRO A 343 -4.60 10.90 14.27
N VAL A 344 -4.95 9.61 14.45
CA VAL A 344 -5.97 8.95 13.64
C VAL A 344 -7.16 8.55 14.49
N VAL A 345 -8.36 8.87 14.02
CA VAL A 345 -9.60 8.26 14.51
C VAL A 345 -10.09 7.29 13.44
N CYS A 346 -10.25 6.00 13.79
CA CYS A 346 -10.64 5.01 12.80
C CYS A 346 -11.59 3.94 13.37
N SER A 347 -12.25 3.22 12.47
CA SER A 347 -13.00 2.01 12.86
C SER A 347 -12.05 0.86 13.16
N SER A 348 -12.43 0.00 14.13
CA SER A 348 -11.73 -1.25 14.44
C SER A 348 -11.88 -2.29 13.32
N GLY A 349 -11.10 -3.38 13.38
CA GLY A 349 -11.25 -4.57 12.57
C GLY A 349 -10.11 -4.88 11.60
N ASP A 350 -9.06 -4.04 11.54
CA ASP A 350 -7.84 -4.31 10.78
C ASP A 350 -6.57 -4.15 11.63
N ASP A 351 -5.44 -4.66 11.13
CA ASP A 351 -4.14 -4.64 11.83
C ASP A 351 -3.66 -3.22 12.17
N LEU A 352 -3.99 -2.22 11.35
CA LEU A 352 -3.57 -0.83 11.61
C LEU A 352 -4.44 -0.15 12.67
N ALA A 353 -5.73 -0.45 12.73
CA ALA A 353 -6.61 0.01 13.81
C ALA A 353 -6.16 -0.58 15.16
N GLU A 354 -5.85 -1.88 15.22
CA GLU A 354 -5.27 -2.51 16.43
C GLU A 354 -3.96 -1.84 16.85
N ARG A 355 -3.13 -1.47 15.87
CA ARG A 355 -1.88 -0.76 16.13
C ARG A 355 -2.12 0.64 16.65
N VAL A 356 -3.09 1.39 16.10
CA VAL A 356 -3.49 2.73 16.57
C VAL A 356 -3.89 2.67 18.04
N GLU A 357 -4.70 1.69 18.43
CA GLU A 357 -5.15 1.51 19.81
C GLU A 357 -4.01 1.09 20.74
N ARG A 358 -3.30 0.02 20.40
CA ARG A 358 -2.23 -0.55 21.23
C ARG A 358 -1.07 0.43 21.48
N GLU A 359 -0.69 1.21 20.46
CA GLU A 359 0.43 2.16 20.56
C GLU A 359 -0.02 3.58 20.97
N GLY A 360 -1.32 3.82 21.16
CA GLY A 360 -1.86 5.12 21.57
C GLY A 360 -1.65 6.21 20.50
N LEU A 361 -1.81 5.87 19.22
CA LEU A 361 -1.55 6.77 18.08
C LEU A 361 -2.80 7.57 17.66
N GLY A 362 -3.89 7.43 18.39
CA GLY A 362 -5.17 8.04 18.12
C GLY A 362 -6.29 7.40 18.93
N ALA A 363 -7.43 7.15 18.30
CA ALA A 363 -8.57 6.48 18.92
C ALA A 363 -9.31 5.58 17.93
N VAL A 364 -9.94 4.53 18.45
CA VAL A 364 -10.66 3.53 17.66
C VAL A 364 -12.10 3.44 18.16
N ALA A 365 -13.05 3.21 17.25
CA ALA A 365 -14.47 2.95 17.53
C ALA A 365 -14.95 1.73 16.74
N PRO A 366 -16.01 1.02 17.15
CA PRO A 366 -16.62 -0.03 16.35
C PRO A 366 -17.07 0.47 14.97
N PRO A 367 -17.06 -0.38 13.92
CA PRO A 367 -17.64 -0.02 12.61
C PRO A 367 -19.13 0.35 12.74
N GLY A 368 -19.53 1.44 12.07
CA GLY A 368 -20.93 1.91 12.06
C GLY A 368 -21.40 2.60 13.35
N ASP A 369 -20.58 2.64 14.40
CA ASP A 369 -20.91 3.31 15.67
C ASP A 369 -20.66 4.82 15.59
N VAL A 370 -21.71 5.57 15.28
CA VAL A 370 -21.67 7.04 15.12
C VAL A 370 -21.26 7.73 16.43
N ASP A 371 -21.86 7.33 17.55
CA ASP A 371 -21.62 7.97 18.85
C ASP A 371 -20.23 7.62 19.41
N GLY A 372 -19.80 6.36 19.24
CA GLY A 372 -18.46 5.92 19.57
C GLY A 372 -17.41 6.66 18.75
N LEU A 373 -17.64 6.84 17.45
CA LEU A 373 -16.72 7.56 16.56
C LEU A 373 -16.67 9.06 16.89
N ALA A 374 -17.81 9.69 17.23
CA ALA A 374 -17.88 11.08 17.68
C ALA A 374 -17.11 11.26 19.01
N THR A 375 -17.32 10.35 19.97
CA THR A 375 -16.60 10.36 21.26
C THR A 375 -15.09 10.20 21.07
N ALA A 376 -14.67 9.28 20.21
CA ALA A 376 -13.26 9.06 19.87
C ALA A 376 -12.64 10.30 19.22
N LEU A 377 -13.37 10.94 18.29
CA LEU A 377 -12.95 12.15 17.61
C LEU A 377 -12.81 13.32 18.60
N GLU A 378 -13.81 13.54 19.45
CA GLU A 378 -13.78 14.60 20.47
C GLU A 378 -12.58 14.43 21.41
N ARG A 379 -12.31 13.21 21.88
CA ARG A 379 -11.16 12.90 22.73
C ARG A 379 -9.83 13.24 22.08
N VAL A 380 -9.66 12.88 20.78
CA VAL A 380 -8.42 13.16 20.04
C VAL A 380 -8.23 14.65 19.83
N LEU A 381 -9.30 15.38 19.45
CA LEU A 381 -9.25 16.83 19.26
C LEU A 381 -8.98 17.59 20.57
N GLN A 382 -9.60 17.17 21.70
CA GLN A 382 -9.34 17.77 23.03
C GLN A 382 -7.89 17.57 23.49
N ARG A 383 -7.33 16.40 23.23
CA ARG A 383 -5.94 16.09 23.61
C ARG A 383 -4.92 16.86 22.76
N GLY A 384 -5.29 17.21 21.53
CA GLY A 384 -4.48 17.95 20.59
C GLY A 384 -3.41 17.09 19.88
N ARG A 385 -3.08 17.48 18.67
CA ARG A 385 -2.17 16.77 17.77
C ARG A 385 -0.79 16.51 18.38
N ASP A 386 -0.21 17.51 19.05
CA ASP A 386 1.16 17.45 19.57
C ASP A 386 1.34 16.35 20.62
N ALA A 387 0.28 16.00 21.35
CA ALA A 387 0.33 14.92 22.34
C ALA A 387 0.54 13.53 21.74
N TYR A 388 0.32 13.37 20.45
CA TYR A 388 0.49 12.11 19.71
C TYR A 388 1.77 12.08 18.85
N ALA A 389 2.33 13.25 18.53
CA ALA A 389 3.38 13.41 17.51
C ALA A 389 4.59 12.50 17.74
N HIS A 390 5.08 12.39 18.98
CA HIS A 390 6.24 11.55 19.30
C HIS A 390 5.99 10.06 18.99
N GLY A 391 4.84 9.51 19.43
CA GLY A 391 4.45 8.11 19.18
C GLY A 391 4.28 7.82 17.69
N LEU A 392 3.60 8.72 16.98
CA LEU A 392 3.35 8.61 15.53
C LEU A 392 4.65 8.61 14.73
N LEU A 393 5.56 9.54 15.00
CA LEU A 393 6.85 9.60 14.30
C LEU A 393 7.75 8.40 14.65
N ALA A 394 7.69 7.89 15.88
CA ALA A 394 8.36 6.64 16.24
C ALA A 394 7.78 5.43 15.50
N ALA A 395 6.46 5.37 15.32
CA ALA A 395 5.79 4.35 14.53
C ALA A 395 6.17 4.45 13.03
N ALA A 396 6.23 5.67 12.48
CA ALA A 396 6.65 5.91 11.09
C ALA A 396 8.08 5.46 10.82
N LYS A 397 9.03 5.73 11.73
CA LYS A 397 10.44 5.30 11.59
C LYS A 397 10.60 3.79 11.44
N ARG A 398 9.73 3.00 12.06
CA ARG A 398 9.72 1.54 11.92
C ARG A 398 9.08 1.05 10.61
N GLN A 399 8.43 1.95 9.88
CA GLN A 399 7.62 1.66 8.69
C GLN A 399 8.16 2.34 7.42
N THR A 400 9.43 2.76 7.40
CA THR A 400 10.00 3.40 6.19
C THR A 400 10.09 2.40 5.03
N TRP A 401 9.99 2.88 3.79
CA TRP A 401 10.14 2.06 2.60
C TRP A 401 11.43 1.25 2.62
N LYS A 402 12.52 1.83 3.10
CA LYS A 402 13.81 1.15 3.27
C LYS A 402 13.69 -0.03 4.25
N THR A 403 13.03 0.17 5.40
CA THR A 403 12.87 -0.87 6.41
C THR A 403 11.96 -2.00 5.92
N VAL A 404 10.81 -1.66 5.35
CA VAL A 404 9.82 -2.67 4.94
C VAL A 404 10.25 -3.46 3.70
N SER A 405 11.17 -2.94 2.90
CA SER A 405 11.68 -3.63 1.70
C SER A 405 12.78 -4.66 1.98
N GLU A 406 13.31 -4.76 3.20
CA GLU A 406 14.42 -5.67 3.53
C GLU A 406 14.16 -7.15 3.20
N PRO A 407 12.96 -7.74 3.41
CA PRO A 407 12.70 -9.11 2.98
C PRO A 407 12.81 -9.26 1.46
N LEU A 408 12.29 -8.30 0.69
CA LEU A 408 12.42 -8.29 -0.76
C LEU A 408 13.88 -8.11 -1.21
N ALA A 409 14.64 -7.25 -0.53
CA ALA A 409 16.07 -7.05 -0.80
C ALA A 409 16.90 -8.32 -0.56
N ARG A 410 16.54 -9.13 0.45
CA ARG A 410 17.18 -10.44 0.67
C ARG A 410 16.96 -11.37 -0.52
N TRP A 411 15.71 -11.52 -0.98
CA TRP A 411 15.40 -12.37 -2.14
C TRP A 411 16.10 -11.92 -3.43
N ILE A 412 16.36 -10.61 -3.58
CA ILE A 412 17.11 -10.07 -4.73
C ILE A 412 18.59 -10.50 -4.67
N SER A 413 19.15 -10.62 -3.48
CA SER A 413 20.56 -10.95 -3.25
C SER A 413 20.83 -12.46 -3.22
N GLU A 414 19.80 -13.29 -3.03
CA GLU A 414 19.95 -14.74 -2.96
C GLU A 414 20.02 -15.39 -4.35
N PRO A 415 20.73 -16.52 -4.51
CA PRO A 415 20.71 -17.29 -5.75
C PRO A 415 19.27 -17.67 -6.16
N VAL A 416 18.99 -17.67 -7.45
CA VAL A 416 17.67 -18.08 -7.97
C VAL A 416 17.50 -19.58 -7.68
N LEU A 417 16.51 -19.93 -6.85
CA LEU A 417 16.12 -21.32 -6.65
C LEU A 417 15.49 -21.88 -7.95
N PRO A 418 15.65 -23.18 -8.25
CA PRO A 418 14.98 -23.78 -9.39
C PRO A 418 13.45 -23.60 -9.26
N PRO A 419 12.74 -23.48 -10.41
CA PRO A 419 11.30 -23.29 -10.41
C PRO A 419 10.60 -24.42 -9.63
N ARG A 420 9.59 -24.06 -8.81
CA ARG A 420 8.75 -25.03 -8.12
C ARG A 420 8.06 -25.92 -9.16
N GLY A 421 8.23 -27.23 -9.05
CA GLY A 421 7.39 -28.20 -9.76
C GLY A 421 7.77 -28.51 -11.20
N ALA A 422 9.06 -28.48 -11.56
CA ALA A 422 9.50 -29.17 -12.78
C ALA A 422 9.28 -30.70 -12.72
N ASP A 423 9.10 -31.26 -11.51
CA ASP A 423 9.03 -32.70 -11.26
C ASP A 423 7.75 -33.13 -10.48
N ALA A 424 6.68 -32.31 -10.42
CA ALA A 424 5.42 -32.79 -9.85
C ALA A 424 4.66 -33.64 -10.87
N PRO A 425 4.60 -34.97 -10.71
CA PRO A 425 3.77 -35.80 -11.59
C PRO A 425 2.30 -35.53 -11.30
N GLY A 426 1.57 -35.01 -12.30
CA GLY A 426 0.12 -34.96 -12.27
C GLY A 426 -0.52 -33.59 -12.06
N ALA A 427 -0.18 -32.61 -12.90
CA ALA A 427 -1.08 -31.47 -13.13
C ALA A 427 -2.12 -31.91 -14.18
N LEU A 428 -3.30 -32.36 -13.73
CA LEU A 428 -4.51 -32.44 -14.53
C LEU A 428 -5.15 -31.07 -14.68
#